data_feaf7756d95f24000ba474f147b85652
#
_entry.id   feaf7756d95f24000ba474f147b85652
#
_cell.length_a   1.000
_cell.length_b   1.000
_cell.length_c   1.000
_cell.angle_alpha   90.00
_cell.angle_beta   90.00
_cell.angle_gamma   90.00
#
_symmetry.space_group_name_H-M   'P 1'
#
loop_
_entity.id
_entity.type
_entity.pdbx_description
1 polymer ?
#
loop_
_entity_poly.entity_id
_entity_poly.type
_entity_poly.pdbx_seq_one_letter_code
_entity_poly.pdbx_strand_id
1 'polypeptide(L)'
;MNFKFSYLALFLFLISCEETAHNLQDENLSLSIDTVSFEIIQGTTYQVPPIMGGSKFLYLGQNDGYLFDYNYIRVSKFSNSQYYISSDNIISQFHDYNDSTITIDSVRLSLNFVDDSISANSLFYLRYFPNVSDSVFSRNNTNYLNLNTNYSDIIDYGKIEIDTTSSKLIFSIDPSHFNSFIDTSNLNFNNVFAVGIKNAEFDYYKFYSANNGQSTVSKLSVYFKHTVNDTLIIDTLNTHNIIDDLTILTPPDLVDLDTTSLSVSLAKGLKSLITVDTKLWNIPDGSVFRKAELIFNTINQDSSDSDIINSYLLTDLQYPNVFTRFDEEDFTYDITNGSSAVINNNALKFNHRSALEKALSNKKSLHTFNIQPNVDVDPFKTIRFHNVKSSQFYPKLRITYVLP
;
A
#
# COMPACT_ATOMS: atom_id res chain seq x y z
N MET A 1 7.67 22.10 -64.69
CA MET A 1 8.93 22.77 -64.33
C MET A 1 8.79 23.36 -62.93
N ASN A 2 8.82 22.56 -61.87
CA ASN A 2 8.79 23.03 -60.42
C ASN A 2 9.28 21.99 -59.40
N PHE A 3 9.95 20.92 -59.88
CA PHE A 3 10.40 19.86 -58.95
C PHE A 3 11.85 20.03 -58.44
N LYS A 4 12.63 20.90 -59.07
CA LYS A 4 14.06 21.11 -58.72
C LYS A 4 14.28 22.11 -57.57
N PHE A 5 13.33 22.96 -57.29
CA PHE A 5 13.45 23.93 -56.18
C PHE A 5 13.16 23.35 -54.79
N SER A 6 12.36 22.28 -54.75
CA SER A 6 11.98 21.63 -53.48
C SER A 6 13.12 20.83 -52.83
N TYR A 7 14.00 20.24 -53.65
CA TYR A 7 15.17 19.51 -53.17
C TYR A 7 16.30 20.43 -52.69
N LEU A 8 16.42 21.63 -53.26
CA LEU A 8 17.42 22.59 -52.81
C LEU A 8 17.05 23.17 -51.44
N ALA A 9 15.76 23.39 -51.15
CA ALA A 9 15.28 23.84 -49.86
C ALA A 9 15.44 22.77 -48.79
N LEU A 10 15.20 21.47 -49.11
CA LEU A 10 15.39 20.35 -48.20
C LEU A 10 16.87 20.12 -47.85
N PHE A 11 17.78 20.37 -48.83
CA PHE A 11 19.22 20.24 -48.59
C PHE A 11 19.78 21.37 -47.72
N LEU A 12 19.21 22.57 -47.79
CA LEU A 12 19.58 23.70 -46.94
C LEU A 12 19.10 23.53 -45.49
N PHE A 13 18.02 22.80 -45.26
CA PHE A 13 17.57 22.45 -43.90
C PHE A 13 18.44 21.36 -43.24
N LEU A 14 19.11 20.52 -44.00
CA LEU A 14 20.01 19.48 -43.47
C LEU A 14 21.42 20.02 -43.13
N ILE A 15 21.79 21.19 -43.62
CA ILE A 15 23.09 21.82 -43.33
C ILE A 15 22.97 22.83 -42.15
N SER A 16 21.75 23.18 -41.73
CA SER A 16 21.49 24.18 -40.67
C SER A 16 21.48 23.59 -39.25
N CYS A 17 21.75 22.30 -39.08
CA CYS A 17 21.94 21.68 -37.78
C CYS A 17 23.35 21.08 -37.60
N GLU A 18 24.37 21.76 -38.05
CA GLU A 18 25.64 21.68 -37.34
C GLU A 18 25.54 22.67 -36.17
N GLU A 19 24.99 22.19 -35.04
CA GLU A 19 25.45 22.70 -33.78
C GLU A 19 26.96 22.52 -33.79
N THR A 20 27.66 23.63 -33.95
CA THR A 20 29.06 23.68 -33.61
C THR A 20 29.17 23.09 -32.24
N ALA A 21 29.67 21.85 -32.16
CA ALA A 21 30.15 21.32 -30.89
C ALA A 21 31.13 22.41 -30.41
N HIS A 22 30.65 23.26 -29.53
CA HIS A 22 31.54 24.09 -28.76
C HIS A 22 32.50 23.12 -28.12
N ASN A 23 33.75 23.15 -28.65
CA ASN A 23 34.87 22.55 -27.98
C ASN A 23 34.94 23.16 -26.56
N LEU A 24 34.22 22.55 -25.64
CA LEU A 24 34.39 22.73 -24.20
C LEU A 24 35.75 22.12 -23.76
N GLN A 25 36.76 22.31 -24.60
CA GLN A 25 38.09 21.73 -24.37
C GLN A 25 39.02 22.66 -23.64
N ASP A 26 38.64 23.89 -23.31
CA ASP A 26 39.53 24.81 -22.64
C ASP A 26 38.89 25.64 -21.52
N GLU A 27 38.29 24.99 -20.58
CA GLU A 27 38.43 25.36 -19.21
C GLU A 27 38.38 24.08 -18.42
N ASN A 28 39.46 23.61 -17.87
CA ASN A 28 39.55 22.62 -16.82
C ASN A 28 38.84 23.12 -15.57
N LEU A 29 37.53 23.33 -15.68
CA LEU A 29 36.64 23.28 -14.54
C LEU A 29 36.55 21.80 -14.13
N SER A 30 37.62 21.31 -13.51
CA SER A 30 37.58 20.05 -12.79
C SER A 30 36.61 20.25 -11.63
N LEU A 31 35.32 20.08 -11.94
CA LEU A 31 34.28 20.07 -10.92
C LEU A 31 34.73 19.06 -9.86
N SER A 32 35.21 19.52 -8.74
CA SER A 32 35.61 18.63 -7.69
C SER A 32 34.37 18.07 -6.99
N ILE A 33 34.28 16.75 -6.93
CA ILE A 33 33.23 16.07 -6.19
C ILE A 33 33.76 15.83 -4.79
N ASP A 34 33.01 16.31 -3.81
CA ASP A 34 33.34 16.09 -2.40
C ASP A 34 32.21 15.35 -1.70
N THR A 35 32.53 14.73 -0.56
CA THR A 35 31.60 13.92 0.21
C THR A 35 31.77 14.16 1.70
N VAL A 36 30.68 14.49 2.38
CA VAL A 36 30.60 14.62 3.82
C VAL A 36 29.66 13.54 4.40
N SER A 37 29.98 13.05 5.58
CA SER A 37 29.17 12.08 6.29
C SER A 37 28.83 12.54 7.69
N PHE A 38 27.59 12.38 8.09
CA PHE A 38 27.06 12.71 9.40
C PHE A 38 26.59 11.44 10.08
N GLU A 39 26.98 11.25 11.32
CA GLU A 39 26.46 10.19 12.16
C GLU A 39 25.09 10.57 12.69
N ILE A 40 24.27 9.58 12.97
CA ILE A 40 22.99 9.86 13.65
C ILE A 40 23.29 10.18 15.12
N ILE A 41 22.61 11.20 15.63
CA ILE A 41 22.73 11.62 17.03
C ILE A 41 21.76 10.90 17.95
N GLN A 42 20.65 10.44 17.38
CA GLN A 42 19.59 9.72 18.08
C GLN A 42 18.91 8.73 17.14
N GLY A 43 18.65 7.52 17.64
CA GLY A 43 17.85 6.51 16.99
C GLY A 43 16.97 5.77 17.99
N THR A 44 15.69 5.59 17.69
CA THR A 44 14.75 4.87 18.54
C THR A 44 13.76 4.08 17.69
N THR A 45 13.35 2.92 18.18
CA THR A 45 12.22 2.17 17.64
C THR A 45 10.98 2.50 18.46
N TYR A 46 9.88 2.73 17.80
CA TYR A 46 8.56 2.95 18.42
C TYR A 46 7.53 2.02 17.80
N GLN A 47 6.39 1.91 18.44
CA GLN A 47 5.30 1.05 18.00
C GLN A 47 4.04 1.86 17.80
N VAL A 48 3.33 1.58 16.71
CA VAL A 48 1.98 2.08 16.43
C VAL A 48 1.07 0.90 16.12
N PRO A 49 -0.25 1.04 16.27
CA PRO A 49 -1.18 0.00 15.85
C PRO A 49 -0.95 -0.34 14.36
N PRO A 50 -0.77 -1.62 14.01
CA PRO A 50 -0.50 -2.01 12.63
C PRO A 50 -1.68 -1.70 11.73
N ILE A 51 -1.40 -1.13 10.57
CA ILE A 51 -2.36 -0.88 9.50
C ILE A 51 -2.00 -1.79 8.33
N MET A 52 -2.89 -2.74 8.03
CA MET A 52 -2.65 -3.79 7.04
C MET A 52 -3.35 -3.52 5.71
N GLY A 53 -3.88 -2.33 5.51
CA GLY A 53 -4.49 -1.93 4.24
C GLY A 53 -3.44 -1.66 3.16
N GLY A 54 -3.79 -1.98 1.91
CA GLY A 54 -2.87 -1.84 0.78
C GLY A 54 -1.88 -2.99 0.60
N SER A 55 -1.86 -3.98 1.49
CA SER A 55 -1.08 -5.20 1.34
C SER A 55 -1.56 -6.01 0.13
N LYS A 56 -0.67 -6.80 -0.46
CA LYS A 56 -1.03 -7.76 -1.53
C LYS A 56 -1.89 -8.93 -1.06
N PHE A 57 -1.92 -9.14 0.25
CA PHE A 57 -2.62 -10.27 0.86
C PHE A 57 -3.45 -9.84 2.05
N LEU A 58 -4.54 -10.58 2.27
CA LEU A 58 -5.37 -10.53 3.45
C LEU A 58 -5.12 -11.77 4.30
N TYR A 59 -5.29 -11.66 5.60
CA TYR A 59 -5.00 -12.73 6.55
C TYR A 59 -6.20 -12.97 7.47
N LEU A 60 -6.52 -14.24 7.80
CA LEU A 60 -7.52 -14.61 8.81
C LEU A 60 -6.98 -15.75 9.67
N GLY A 61 -7.22 -15.69 10.97
CA GLY A 61 -6.80 -16.71 11.93
C GLY A 61 -5.83 -16.18 12.97
N GLN A 62 -4.88 -16.99 13.39
CA GLN A 62 -3.84 -16.58 14.33
C GLN A 62 -2.49 -17.25 14.00
N ASN A 63 -1.41 -16.58 14.35
CA ASN A 63 -0.06 -17.09 14.19
C ASN A 63 0.87 -16.41 15.21
N ASP A 64 1.64 -17.19 15.98
CA ASP A 64 2.65 -16.70 16.93
C ASP A 64 2.16 -15.54 17.84
N GLY A 65 0.90 -15.61 18.29
CA GLY A 65 0.28 -14.56 19.10
C GLY A 65 -0.32 -13.40 18.31
N TYR A 66 -0.16 -13.35 16.98
CA TYR A 66 -0.91 -12.42 16.13
C TYR A 66 -2.32 -12.95 15.93
N LEU A 67 -3.31 -12.07 16.08
CA LEU A 67 -4.71 -12.38 15.85
C LEU A 67 -5.23 -11.59 14.64
N PHE A 68 -5.77 -12.30 13.66
CA PHE A 68 -6.38 -11.74 12.44
C PHE A 68 -7.88 -11.98 12.48
N ASP A 69 -8.60 -11.07 13.13
CA ASP A 69 -10.03 -11.27 13.41
C ASP A 69 -10.90 -11.14 12.18
N TYR A 70 -10.65 -10.11 11.38
CA TYR A 70 -11.51 -9.73 10.26
C TYR A 70 -10.73 -9.19 9.07
N ASN A 71 -11.23 -9.53 7.89
CA ASN A 71 -10.94 -8.81 6.66
C ASN A 71 -12.14 -7.97 6.28
N TYR A 72 -11.96 -6.65 6.22
CA TYR A 72 -12.94 -5.73 5.68
C TYR A 72 -12.72 -5.55 4.19
N ILE A 73 -13.82 -5.57 3.44
CA ILE A 73 -13.80 -5.58 1.98
C ILE A 73 -14.85 -4.57 1.48
N ARG A 74 -14.43 -3.65 0.63
CA ARG A 74 -15.31 -2.71 -0.06
C ARG A 74 -15.43 -3.07 -1.52
N VAL A 75 -16.65 -3.23 -1.98
CA VAL A 75 -16.94 -3.63 -3.35
C VAL A 75 -17.30 -2.39 -4.17
N SER A 76 -16.86 -2.36 -5.44
CA SER A 76 -17.15 -1.25 -6.34
C SER A 76 -18.64 -1.02 -6.53
N LYS A 77 -19.00 0.26 -6.63
CA LYS A 77 -20.33 0.64 -7.13
C LYS A 77 -20.57 -0.01 -8.47
N PHE A 78 -21.84 -0.26 -8.72
CA PHE A 78 -22.28 -0.51 -10.06
C PHE A 78 -22.13 0.78 -10.88
N SER A 79 -21.31 0.78 -11.90
CA SER A 79 -21.32 1.82 -12.93
C SER A 79 -22.35 1.41 -13.97
N ASN A 80 -23.20 2.33 -14.45
CA ASN A 80 -24.12 2.12 -15.55
C ASN A 80 -23.46 1.24 -16.61
N SER A 81 -23.76 -0.05 -16.61
CA SER A 81 -23.15 -1.00 -17.53
C SER A 81 -24.09 -1.23 -18.69
N GLN A 82 -23.55 -1.09 -19.87
CA GLN A 82 -24.20 -1.53 -21.08
C GLN A 82 -23.82 -3.00 -21.29
N TYR A 83 -24.83 -3.88 -21.36
CA TYR A 83 -24.59 -5.27 -21.70
C TYR A 83 -24.82 -5.48 -23.19
N TYR A 84 -23.82 -6.03 -23.84
CA TYR A 84 -23.93 -6.50 -25.22
C TYR A 84 -24.34 -7.98 -25.19
N ILE A 85 -25.52 -8.26 -25.69
CA ILE A 85 -25.95 -9.63 -25.88
C ILE A 85 -25.51 -10.06 -27.27
N SER A 86 -24.61 -11.01 -27.33
CA SER A 86 -23.85 -11.36 -28.52
C SER A 86 -24.66 -12.00 -29.65
N SER A 87 -25.89 -12.49 -29.40
CA SER A 87 -26.67 -13.19 -30.44
C SER A 87 -27.43 -12.31 -31.39
N ASP A 88 -27.86 -11.12 -30.98
CA ASP A 88 -28.78 -10.30 -31.82
C ASP A 88 -28.50 -8.78 -31.79
N ASN A 89 -27.31 -8.35 -31.38
CA ASN A 89 -26.97 -6.92 -31.23
C ASN A 89 -27.94 -6.13 -30.31
N ILE A 90 -28.62 -6.79 -29.40
CA ILE A 90 -29.50 -6.13 -28.44
C ILE A 90 -28.59 -5.53 -27.35
N ILE A 91 -28.57 -4.21 -27.29
CA ILE A 91 -27.94 -3.49 -26.18
C ILE A 91 -29.01 -3.38 -25.09
N SER A 92 -28.85 -4.09 -24.00
CA SER A 92 -29.66 -3.87 -22.82
C SER A 92 -28.90 -2.97 -21.86
N GLN A 93 -29.55 -1.88 -21.44
CA GLN A 93 -29.08 -1.03 -20.36
C GLN A 93 -29.92 -1.31 -19.15
N PHE A 94 -29.30 -1.69 -18.04
CA PHE A 94 -30.00 -1.62 -16.77
C PHE A 94 -29.25 -0.65 -15.85
N HIS A 95 -30.05 0.08 -15.07
CA HIS A 95 -29.51 1.15 -14.23
C HIS A 95 -29.31 0.71 -12.78
N ASP A 96 -30.06 -0.31 -12.38
CA ASP A 96 -29.95 -0.84 -11.03
C ASP A 96 -30.57 -2.24 -10.90
N TYR A 97 -30.26 -2.95 -9.81
CA TYR A 97 -30.82 -4.29 -9.54
C TYR A 97 -32.27 -4.25 -9.00
N ASN A 98 -32.79 -3.07 -8.66
CA ASN A 98 -34.19 -2.85 -8.29
C ASN A 98 -35.09 -2.62 -9.50
N ASP A 99 -34.55 -2.64 -10.72
CA ASP A 99 -35.34 -2.55 -11.92
C ASP A 99 -36.34 -3.73 -11.97
N SER A 100 -37.62 -3.45 -12.24
CA SER A 100 -38.70 -4.46 -12.31
C SER A 100 -38.44 -5.52 -13.37
N THR A 101 -37.60 -5.27 -14.35
CA THR A 101 -37.20 -6.21 -15.39
C THR A 101 -36.08 -7.18 -14.93
N ILE A 102 -35.54 -6.99 -13.72
CA ILE A 102 -34.45 -7.79 -13.19
C ILE A 102 -34.91 -8.69 -12.06
N THR A 103 -34.54 -9.95 -12.15
CA THR A 103 -34.72 -10.94 -11.07
C THR A 103 -33.39 -11.51 -10.70
N ILE A 104 -32.91 -11.21 -9.48
CA ILE A 104 -31.62 -11.74 -8.97
C ILE A 104 -31.82 -13.19 -8.56
N ASP A 105 -31.05 -14.09 -9.15
CA ASP A 105 -31.04 -15.52 -8.82
C ASP A 105 -30.08 -15.84 -7.66
N SER A 106 -28.88 -15.29 -7.68
CA SER A 106 -27.91 -15.50 -6.60
C SER A 106 -26.84 -14.41 -6.57
N VAL A 107 -26.34 -14.15 -5.36
CA VAL A 107 -25.21 -13.24 -5.11
C VAL A 107 -24.13 -14.00 -4.37
N ARG A 108 -22.88 -13.90 -4.82
CA ARG A 108 -21.75 -14.64 -4.24
C ARG A 108 -20.53 -13.74 -4.08
N LEU A 109 -20.03 -13.65 -2.86
CA LEU A 109 -18.70 -13.09 -2.59
C LEU A 109 -17.68 -14.24 -2.59
N SER A 110 -16.69 -14.17 -3.45
CA SER A 110 -15.61 -15.16 -3.53
C SER A 110 -14.28 -14.54 -3.13
N LEU A 111 -13.56 -15.19 -2.20
CA LEU A 111 -12.19 -14.91 -1.82
C LEU A 111 -11.29 -16.02 -2.31
N ASN A 112 -10.21 -15.66 -2.99
CA ASN A 112 -9.26 -16.64 -3.50
C ASN A 112 -8.11 -16.82 -2.51
N PHE A 113 -7.83 -18.08 -2.16
CA PHE A 113 -6.70 -18.45 -1.31
C PHE A 113 -5.39 -18.38 -2.08
N VAL A 114 -4.32 -18.12 -1.34
CA VAL A 114 -2.94 -18.21 -1.84
C VAL A 114 -2.45 -19.66 -1.76
N ASP A 115 -2.78 -20.33 -0.66
CA ASP A 115 -2.37 -21.71 -0.37
C ASP A 115 -3.50 -22.69 -0.66
N ASP A 116 -3.16 -23.90 -1.13
CA ASP A 116 -4.14 -24.92 -1.57
C ASP A 116 -4.81 -25.70 -0.42
N SER A 117 -4.50 -25.39 0.85
CA SER A 117 -4.99 -26.16 1.99
C SER A 117 -5.87 -25.35 2.92
N ILE A 118 -7.14 -25.75 3.02
CA ILE A 118 -8.07 -25.25 4.03
C ILE A 118 -8.36 -26.37 5.00
N SER A 119 -8.25 -26.11 6.31
CA SER A 119 -8.71 -27.06 7.31
C SER A 119 -10.23 -27.21 7.24
N ALA A 120 -10.72 -28.45 7.15
CA ALA A 120 -12.15 -28.76 7.14
C ALA A 120 -12.88 -28.34 8.43
N ASN A 121 -12.13 -28.05 9.50
CA ASN A 121 -12.66 -27.62 10.80
C ASN A 121 -12.78 -26.11 10.95
N SER A 122 -12.32 -25.34 9.98
CA SER A 122 -12.38 -23.89 10.03
C SER A 122 -13.78 -23.39 9.70
N LEU A 123 -14.32 -22.54 10.57
CA LEU A 123 -15.65 -21.96 10.42
C LEU A 123 -15.53 -20.48 10.08
N PHE A 124 -15.70 -20.17 8.82
CA PHE A 124 -15.74 -18.79 8.34
C PHE A 124 -17.15 -18.22 8.47
N TYR A 125 -17.25 -16.90 8.58
CA TYR A 125 -18.52 -16.17 8.57
C TYR A 125 -18.37 -14.86 7.81
N LEU A 126 -19.50 -14.36 7.31
CA LEU A 126 -19.60 -13.11 6.58
C LEU A 126 -20.55 -12.17 7.32
N ARG A 127 -20.17 -10.90 7.42
CA ARG A 127 -21.02 -9.80 7.83
C ARG A 127 -21.17 -8.82 6.69
N TYR A 128 -22.38 -8.36 6.47
CA TYR A 128 -22.69 -7.34 5.50
C TYR A 128 -23.19 -6.07 6.20
N PHE A 129 -22.72 -4.92 5.73
CA PHE A 129 -23.03 -3.60 6.26
C PHE A 129 -23.83 -2.81 5.23
N PRO A 130 -25.18 -2.95 5.17
CA PRO A 130 -25.98 -2.46 4.05
C PRO A 130 -26.14 -0.94 4.00
N ASN A 131 -26.13 -0.25 5.12
CA ASN A 131 -26.51 1.16 5.20
C ASN A 131 -25.40 2.05 5.77
N VAL A 132 -24.15 1.65 5.63
CA VAL A 132 -23.05 2.36 6.26
C VAL A 132 -22.33 3.26 5.26
N SER A 133 -22.07 4.50 5.68
CA SER A 133 -21.28 5.46 4.93
C SER A 133 -19.84 5.00 4.74
N ASP A 134 -19.05 5.72 3.92
CA ASP A 134 -17.63 5.47 3.65
C ASP A 134 -16.74 5.30 4.89
N SER A 135 -17.31 5.54 6.10
CA SER A 135 -16.60 5.55 7.36
C SER A 135 -16.43 4.19 8.05
N VAL A 136 -16.89 3.06 7.46
CA VAL A 136 -16.73 1.75 8.11
C VAL A 136 -15.26 1.44 8.33
N PHE A 137 -14.45 1.65 7.30
CA PHE A 137 -13.01 1.54 7.42
C PHE A 137 -12.29 2.40 6.36
N SER A 138 -11.06 2.76 6.69
CA SER A 138 -10.10 3.36 5.77
C SER A 138 -8.86 2.48 5.72
N ARG A 139 -8.45 2.03 4.55
CA ARG A 139 -7.28 1.15 4.40
C ARG A 139 -5.99 1.77 4.92
N ASN A 140 -5.94 3.11 5.01
CA ASN A 140 -4.75 3.83 5.42
C ASN A 140 -4.72 4.16 6.92
N ASN A 141 -5.86 4.07 7.61
CA ASN A 141 -5.98 4.58 8.98
C ASN A 141 -6.62 3.59 9.94
N THR A 142 -7.40 2.61 9.45
CA THR A 142 -8.12 1.69 10.36
C THR A 142 -7.21 0.60 10.88
N ASN A 143 -7.24 0.40 12.19
CA ASN A 143 -6.54 -0.63 12.93
C ASN A 143 -7.45 -1.19 14.03
N TYR A 144 -6.95 -2.14 14.82
CA TYR A 144 -7.73 -2.84 15.85
C TYR A 144 -8.17 -1.94 17.02
N LEU A 145 -7.54 -0.78 17.25
CA LEU A 145 -7.91 0.16 18.34
C LEU A 145 -8.99 1.15 17.90
N ASN A 146 -8.99 1.58 16.64
CA ASN A 146 -9.92 2.61 16.16
C ASN A 146 -11.07 2.05 15.31
N LEU A 147 -11.12 0.73 15.11
CA LEU A 147 -12.21 0.09 14.39
C LEU A 147 -13.53 0.27 15.14
N ASN A 148 -14.51 0.88 14.46
CA ASN A 148 -15.86 0.91 15.00
C ASN A 148 -16.55 -0.44 14.74
N THR A 149 -16.97 -1.12 15.80
CA THR A 149 -17.71 -2.39 15.73
C THR A 149 -19.21 -2.25 16.05
N ASN A 150 -19.66 -1.05 16.41
CA ASN A 150 -21.02 -0.78 16.87
C ASN A 150 -21.92 -0.30 15.72
N TYR A 151 -22.27 -1.21 14.82
CA TYR A 151 -23.26 -0.95 13.78
C TYR A 151 -24.55 -1.71 14.10
N SER A 152 -25.72 -1.02 14.02
CA SER A 152 -27.03 -1.60 14.36
C SER A 152 -27.56 -2.52 13.26
N ASP A 153 -27.15 -2.32 12.02
CA ASP A 153 -27.79 -2.93 10.86
C ASP A 153 -26.92 -3.98 10.18
N ILE A 154 -26.13 -4.71 10.97
CA ILE A 154 -25.26 -5.76 10.45
C ILE A 154 -26.10 -7.00 10.12
N ILE A 155 -25.92 -7.54 8.93
CA ILE A 155 -26.51 -8.83 8.53
C ILE A 155 -25.43 -9.90 8.62
N ASP A 156 -25.63 -10.88 9.51
CA ASP A 156 -24.73 -12.03 9.65
C ASP A 156 -25.18 -13.19 8.77
N TYR A 157 -24.27 -13.67 7.91
CA TYR A 157 -24.46 -14.86 7.08
C TYR A 157 -23.75 -16.05 7.73
N GLY A 158 -24.54 -17.09 8.05
CA GLY A 158 -24.05 -18.24 8.82
C GLY A 158 -23.50 -19.41 8.00
N LYS A 159 -23.66 -19.41 6.67
CA LYS A 159 -23.32 -20.58 5.84
C LYS A 159 -22.29 -20.23 4.78
N ILE A 160 -21.25 -21.07 4.74
CA ILE A 160 -20.10 -20.89 3.85
C ILE A 160 -19.89 -22.18 3.06
N GLU A 161 -19.73 -22.02 1.76
CA GLU A 161 -19.25 -23.08 0.91
C GLU A 161 -17.73 -22.92 0.70
N ILE A 162 -16.99 -23.97 1.01
CA ILE A 162 -15.54 -24.01 0.73
C ILE A 162 -15.38 -24.83 -0.56
N ASP A 163 -14.96 -24.16 -1.62
CA ASP A 163 -14.59 -24.85 -2.85
C ASP A 163 -13.10 -25.19 -2.80
N THR A 164 -12.81 -26.39 -2.37
CA THR A 164 -11.42 -26.90 -2.30
C THR A 164 -10.81 -27.18 -3.66
N THR A 165 -11.61 -27.27 -4.72
CA THR A 165 -11.10 -27.56 -6.07
C THR A 165 -10.59 -26.33 -6.77
N SER A 166 -11.13 -25.15 -6.47
CA SER A 166 -10.74 -23.87 -7.05
C SER A 166 -10.00 -22.94 -6.07
N SER A 167 -9.61 -23.44 -4.89
CA SER A 167 -8.97 -22.65 -3.84
C SER A 167 -9.75 -21.36 -3.50
N LYS A 168 -11.06 -21.50 -3.34
CA LYS A 168 -11.97 -20.36 -3.08
C LYS A 168 -12.82 -20.59 -1.85
N LEU A 169 -13.00 -19.50 -1.12
CA LEU A 169 -14.03 -19.35 -0.10
C LEU A 169 -15.21 -18.60 -0.73
N ILE A 170 -16.38 -19.22 -0.77
CA ILE A 170 -17.56 -18.67 -1.42
C ILE A 170 -18.65 -18.43 -0.38
N PHE A 171 -19.09 -17.18 -0.27
CA PHE A 171 -20.22 -16.78 0.57
C PHE A 171 -21.43 -16.51 -0.30
N SER A 172 -22.55 -17.22 -0.01
CA SER A 172 -23.82 -16.95 -0.62
C SER A 172 -24.56 -15.86 0.15
N ILE A 173 -24.96 -14.81 -0.53
CA ILE A 173 -25.67 -13.64 0.02
C ILE A 173 -27.12 -13.73 -0.41
N ASP A 174 -28.06 -13.49 0.51
CA ASP A 174 -29.50 -13.48 0.19
C ASP A 174 -29.79 -12.33 -0.79
N PRO A 175 -30.33 -12.61 -1.97
CA PRO A 175 -30.69 -11.58 -2.95
C PRO A 175 -31.58 -10.47 -2.40
N SER A 176 -32.47 -10.78 -1.45
CA SER A 176 -33.38 -9.79 -0.85
C SER A 176 -32.62 -8.68 -0.08
N HIS A 177 -31.45 -8.99 0.48
CA HIS A 177 -30.61 -8.02 1.16
C HIS A 177 -29.85 -7.13 0.17
N PHE A 178 -29.80 -7.53 -1.07
CA PHE A 178 -29.05 -6.85 -2.12
C PHE A 178 -29.80 -5.69 -2.76
N ASN A 179 -31.10 -5.59 -2.55
CA ASN A 179 -31.95 -4.55 -3.11
C ASN A 179 -31.60 -3.13 -2.64
N SER A 180 -30.90 -3.00 -1.51
CA SER A 180 -30.41 -1.71 -1.01
C SER A 180 -29.09 -1.26 -1.66
N PHE A 181 -28.57 -2.04 -2.61
CA PHE A 181 -27.25 -1.85 -3.20
C PHE A 181 -27.15 -0.62 -4.11
N ILE A 182 -28.30 -0.05 -4.51
CA ILE A 182 -28.32 0.98 -5.53
C ILE A 182 -29.29 2.08 -5.14
N ASP A 183 -28.83 2.94 -4.30
CA ASP A 183 -29.33 4.29 -4.28
C ASP A 183 -28.43 5.15 -5.18
N THR A 184 -28.83 5.34 -6.43
CA THR A 184 -28.14 6.20 -7.39
C THR A 184 -28.12 7.66 -6.94
N SER A 185 -29.02 8.04 -6.01
CA SER A 185 -29.08 9.37 -5.38
C SER A 185 -28.01 9.53 -4.29
N ASN A 186 -27.51 8.43 -3.73
CA ASN A 186 -26.49 8.46 -2.69
C ASN A 186 -25.10 8.18 -3.29
N LEU A 187 -24.36 9.23 -3.55
CA LEU A 187 -22.98 9.16 -4.06
C LEU A 187 -22.01 8.45 -3.10
N ASN A 188 -22.39 8.27 -1.83
CA ASN A 188 -21.59 7.68 -0.76
C ASN A 188 -21.97 6.23 -0.46
N PHE A 189 -22.60 5.53 -1.37
CA PHE A 189 -23.01 4.17 -1.17
C PHE A 189 -21.80 3.22 -1.16
N ASN A 190 -21.63 2.50 -0.07
CA ASN A 190 -20.56 1.54 0.12
C ASN A 190 -21.12 0.17 0.47
N ASN A 191 -20.73 -0.79 -0.33
CA ASN A 191 -20.94 -2.19 -0.03
C ASN A 191 -19.73 -2.70 0.73
N VAL A 192 -19.86 -2.76 2.04
CA VAL A 192 -18.81 -3.25 2.91
C VAL A 192 -19.20 -4.60 3.46
N PHE A 193 -18.26 -5.52 3.38
CA PHE A 193 -18.33 -6.84 3.97
C PHE A 193 -17.19 -7.01 4.96
N ALA A 194 -17.43 -7.76 6.03
CA ALA A 194 -16.37 -8.26 6.91
C ALA A 194 -16.39 -9.79 6.89
N VAL A 195 -15.25 -10.37 6.57
CA VAL A 195 -15.04 -11.81 6.62
C VAL A 195 -14.23 -12.14 7.86
N GLY A 196 -14.71 -13.08 8.67
CA GLY A 196 -14.04 -13.51 9.88
C GLY A 196 -13.96 -15.03 9.99
N ILE A 197 -13.26 -15.51 11.02
CA ILE A 197 -13.12 -16.93 11.34
C ILE A 197 -13.49 -17.16 12.82
N LYS A 198 -14.28 -18.21 13.12
CA LYS A 198 -14.74 -18.51 14.48
C LYS A 198 -13.79 -19.39 15.29
N ASN A 199 -13.06 -20.27 14.64
CA ASN A 199 -12.16 -21.22 15.28
C ASN A 199 -10.77 -21.07 14.71
N ALA A 200 -10.06 -20.05 15.15
CA ALA A 200 -8.70 -19.73 14.71
C ALA A 200 -7.62 -20.39 15.60
N GLU A 201 -7.92 -21.56 16.22
CA GLU A 201 -7.02 -22.08 17.23
C GLU A 201 -5.62 -22.44 16.71
N PHE A 202 -5.46 -22.75 15.42
CA PHE A 202 -4.20 -23.31 14.94
C PHE A 202 -3.69 -22.85 13.59
N ASP A 203 -4.53 -22.23 12.73
CA ASP A 203 -4.13 -21.93 11.37
C ASP A 203 -4.50 -20.51 10.97
N TYR A 204 -3.61 -19.82 10.27
CA TYR A 204 -3.97 -18.61 9.54
C TYR A 204 -4.10 -18.90 8.05
N TYR A 205 -5.00 -18.17 7.41
CA TYR A 205 -5.29 -18.27 6.00
C TYR A 205 -4.88 -16.98 5.29
N LYS A 206 -4.33 -17.15 4.09
CA LYS A 206 -3.87 -16.06 3.25
C LYS A 206 -4.71 -15.97 2.00
N PHE A 207 -5.24 -14.78 1.70
CA PHE A 207 -6.08 -14.51 0.54
C PHE A 207 -5.45 -13.44 -0.33
N TYR A 208 -5.80 -13.42 -1.61
CA TYR A 208 -5.41 -12.35 -2.50
C TYR A 208 -6.24 -11.09 -2.22
N SER A 209 -5.57 -9.98 -1.97
CA SER A 209 -6.16 -8.66 -1.82
C SER A 209 -6.45 -8.02 -3.18
N ALA A 210 -7.26 -6.95 -3.19
CA ALA A 210 -7.51 -6.10 -4.36
C ALA A 210 -6.22 -5.49 -4.94
N ASN A 211 -5.18 -5.32 -4.12
CA ASN A 211 -3.90 -4.74 -4.52
C ASN A 211 -2.92 -5.75 -5.14
N ASN A 212 -3.29 -7.01 -5.25
CA ASN A 212 -2.38 -8.03 -5.80
C ASN A 212 -2.11 -7.86 -7.30
N GLY A 213 -3.00 -7.20 -8.04
CA GLY A 213 -2.85 -6.96 -9.49
C GLY A 213 -2.99 -8.20 -10.38
N GLN A 214 -3.39 -9.35 -9.81
CA GLN A 214 -3.58 -10.60 -10.55
C GLN A 214 -5.04 -10.85 -10.91
N SER A 215 -5.30 -11.67 -11.93
CA SER A 215 -6.65 -12.11 -12.32
C SER A 215 -7.39 -12.95 -11.27
N THR A 216 -6.67 -13.36 -10.23
CA THR A 216 -7.17 -14.16 -9.09
C THR A 216 -7.74 -13.33 -7.96
N VAL A 217 -7.98 -12.03 -8.18
CA VAL A 217 -8.53 -11.14 -7.15
C VAL A 217 -9.92 -11.59 -6.72
N SER A 218 -10.21 -11.44 -5.43
CA SER A 218 -11.52 -11.67 -4.85
C SER A 218 -12.59 -10.77 -5.50
N LYS A 219 -13.82 -11.23 -5.61
CA LYS A 219 -14.90 -10.53 -6.32
C LYS A 219 -16.28 -10.86 -5.80
N LEU A 220 -17.21 -9.95 -6.02
CA LEU A 220 -18.64 -10.17 -5.85
C LEU A 220 -19.28 -10.48 -7.21
N SER A 221 -20.01 -11.58 -7.31
CA SER A 221 -20.71 -12.02 -8.51
C SER A 221 -22.22 -12.01 -8.29
N VAL A 222 -22.96 -11.36 -9.18
CA VAL A 222 -24.43 -11.30 -9.17
C VAL A 222 -24.94 -12.03 -10.41
N TYR A 223 -25.70 -13.09 -10.20
CA TYR A 223 -26.39 -13.84 -11.25
C TYR A 223 -27.85 -13.39 -11.26
N PHE A 224 -28.34 -12.96 -12.40
CA PHE A 224 -29.70 -12.46 -12.53
C PHE A 224 -30.29 -12.73 -13.91
N LYS A 225 -31.60 -12.70 -13.98
CA LYS A 225 -32.38 -12.71 -15.21
C LYS A 225 -32.81 -11.31 -15.54
N HIS A 226 -32.61 -10.90 -16.79
CA HIS A 226 -33.12 -9.65 -17.31
C HIS A 226 -34.19 -9.91 -18.34
N THR A 227 -35.41 -9.38 -18.13
CA THR A 227 -36.53 -9.47 -19.08
C THR A 227 -36.46 -8.27 -20.03
N VAL A 228 -36.20 -8.55 -21.30
CA VAL A 228 -36.10 -7.54 -22.36
C VAL A 228 -37.36 -7.58 -23.20
N ASN A 229 -37.99 -6.42 -23.49
CA ASN A 229 -39.17 -6.27 -24.29
C ASN A 229 -40.36 -7.19 -23.84
N ASP A 230 -40.53 -7.34 -22.52
CA ASP A 230 -41.59 -8.11 -21.87
C ASP A 230 -41.65 -9.63 -22.20
N THR A 231 -40.76 -10.14 -23.00
CA THR A 231 -40.83 -11.53 -23.48
C THR A 231 -39.52 -12.27 -23.48
N LEU A 232 -38.38 -11.60 -23.67
CA LEU A 232 -37.08 -12.23 -23.76
C LEU A 232 -36.41 -12.23 -22.39
N ILE A 233 -36.15 -13.42 -21.82
CA ILE A 233 -35.43 -13.59 -20.56
C ILE A 233 -33.99 -13.96 -20.88
N ILE A 234 -33.03 -13.21 -20.31
CA ILE A 234 -31.60 -13.39 -20.53
C ILE A 234 -30.93 -13.63 -19.19
N ASP A 235 -30.23 -14.76 -19.07
CA ASP A 235 -29.37 -15.06 -17.92
C ASP A 235 -28.11 -14.23 -18.01
N THR A 236 -27.82 -13.48 -16.99
CA THR A 236 -26.69 -12.53 -16.97
C THR A 236 -25.86 -12.68 -15.70
N LEU A 237 -24.56 -12.53 -15.84
CA LEU A 237 -23.61 -12.45 -14.74
C LEU A 237 -22.96 -11.08 -14.73
N ASN A 238 -23.08 -10.38 -13.61
CA ASN A 238 -22.30 -9.18 -13.36
C ASN A 238 -21.26 -9.44 -12.25
N THR A 239 -20.10 -8.85 -12.41
CA THR A 239 -18.99 -8.99 -11.47
C THR A 239 -18.55 -7.62 -10.97
N HIS A 240 -18.56 -7.46 -9.66
CA HIS A 240 -18.08 -6.27 -8.98
C HIS A 240 -16.69 -6.52 -8.39
N ASN A 241 -15.78 -5.63 -8.71
CA ASN A 241 -14.42 -5.71 -8.20
C ASN A 241 -14.36 -5.19 -6.75
N ILE A 242 -13.46 -5.77 -5.99
CA ILE A 242 -13.06 -5.21 -4.71
C ILE A 242 -12.16 -4.01 -5.00
N ILE A 243 -12.53 -2.86 -4.47
CA ILE A 243 -11.81 -1.59 -4.67
C ILE A 243 -10.93 -1.22 -3.48
N ASP A 244 -11.25 -1.78 -2.32
CA ASP A 244 -10.53 -1.50 -1.08
C ASP A 244 -10.68 -2.68 -0.11
N ASP A 245 -9.63 -3.02 0.58
CA ASP A 245 -9.64 -4.09 1.57
C ASP A 245 -8.58 -3.88 2.66
N LEU A 246 -8.78 -4.55 3.79
CA LEU A 246 -7.96 -4.40 4.98
C LEU A 246 -8.09 -5.63 5.87
N THR A 247 -6.96 -6.15 6.36
CA THR A 247 -6.94 -7.08 7.50
C THR A 247 -6.88 -6.29 8.80
N ILE A 248 -7.76 -6.59 9.75
CA ILE A 248 -7.62 -6.13 11.14
C ILE A 248 -6.72 -7.11 11.87
N LEU A 249 -5.61 -6.59 12.35
CA LEU A 249 -4.58 -7.37 12.99
C LEU A 249 -4.31 -6.83 14.40
N THR A 250 -4.43 -7.70 15.40
CA THR A 250 -3.99 -7.45 16.78
C THR A 250 -2.62 -8.10 16.96
N PRO A 251 -1.55 -7.32 17.22
CA PRO A 251 -0.22 -7.88 17.43
C PRO A 251 -0.13 -8.56 18.80
N PRO A 252 0.82 -9.49 18.99
CA PRO A 252 1.13 -10.03 20.29
C PRO A 252 1.63 -8.93 21.23
N ASP A 253 1.47 -9.13 22.54
CA ASP A 253 2.07 -8.25 23.54
C ASP A 253 3.58 -8.18 23.31
N LEU A 254 4.08 -6.97 23.14
CA LEU A 254 5.51 -6.78 22.97
C LEU A 254 6.22 -6.83 24.31
N VAL A 255 7.20 -7.70 24.38
CA VAL A 255 8.26 -7.64 25.38
C VAL A 255 9.17 -6.46 25.02
N ASP A 256 9.83 -5.87 25.98
CA ASP A 256 10.63 -4.64 25.87
C ASP A 256 11.36 -4.45 24.54
N LEU A 257 11.20 -3.27 23.97
CA LEU A 257 11.90 -2.90 22.74
C LEU A 257 13.41 -2.91 23.00
N ASP A 258 14.12 -3.63 22.14
CA ASP A 258 15.58 -3.64 22.18
C ASP A 258 16.12 -2.24 21.84
N THR A 259 16.75 -1.59 22.81
CA THR A 259 17.36 -0.26 22.62
C THR A 259 18.71 -0.32 21.92
N THR A 260 19.27 -1.51 21.70
CA THR A 260 20.57 -1.70 21.05
C THR A 260 20.47 -1.77 19.53
N SER A 261 19.28 -2.00 19.01
CA SER A 261 18.99 -2.05 17.57
C SER A 261 17.79 -1.15 17.20
N LEU A 262 17.72 -0.76 15.93
CA LEU A 262 16.55 -0.19 15.32
C LEU A 262 15.77 -1.32 14.64
N SER A 263 14.45 -1.27 14.72
CA SER A 263 13.63 -2.33 14.16
C SER A 263 12.43 -1.79 13.38
N VAL A 264 12.06 -2.50 12.31
CA VAL A 264 10.81 -2.26 11.58
C VAL A 264 10.08 -3.59 11.36
N SER A 265 8.76 -3.57 11.51
CA SER A 265 7.90 -4.74 11.28
C SER A 265 6.47 -4.28 11.02
N LEU A 266 5.86 -4.77 9.94
CA LEU A 266 4.51 -4.36 9.58
C LEU A 266 3.49 -4.87 10.62
N ALA A 267 3.46 -6.18 10.87
CA ALA A 267 2.46 -6.78 11.78
C ALA A 267 2.66 -6.40 13.25
N LYS A 268 3.90 -6.13 13.68
CA LYS A 268 4.16 -5.60 15.02
C LYS A 268 3.94 -4.09 15.13
N GLY A 269 3.70 -3.40 14.01
CA GLY A 269 3.59 -1.95 13.99
C GLY A 269 4.91 -1.23 14.37
N LEU A 270 6.06 -1.90 14.21
CA LEU A 270 7.35 -1.31 14.55
C LEU A 270 7.85 -0.39 13.46
N LYS A 271 8.21 0.82 13.87
CA LYS A 271 8.85 1.85 13.04
C LYS A 271 10.04 2.42 13.79
N SER A 272 10.98 3.01 13.07
CA SER A 272 12.16 3.62 13.67
C SER A 272 12.29 5.09 13.28
N LEU A 273 12.68 5.92 14.25
CA LEU A 273 13.05 7.30 14.04
C LEU A 273 14.55 7.46 14.23
N ILE A 274 15.16 8.24 13.37
CA ILE A 274 16.55 8.64 13.51
C ILE A 274 16.68 10.13 13.26
N THR A 275 17.61 10.76 13.96
CA THR A 275 17.92 12.18 13.82
C THR A 275 19.40 12.37 13.50
N VAL A 276 19.65 13.22 12.53
CA VAL A 276 20.99 13.65 12.09
C VAL A 276 21.13 15.14 12.32
N ASP A 277 22.28 15.58 12.84
CA ASP A 277 22.62 16.98 13.00
C ASP A 277 23.69 17.41 11.99
N THR A 278 23.34 18.40 11.16
CA THR A 278 24.26 18.98 10.17
C THR A 278 24.75 20.39 10.57
N LYS A 279 24.51 20.83 11.80
CA LYS A 279 24.79 22.19 12.28
C LYS A 279 26.25 22.62 12.08
N LEU A 280 27.17 21.69 12.21
CA LEU A 280 28.61 21.99 12.09
C LEU A 280 29.08 22.01 10.63
N TRP A 281 28.25 21.74 9.69
CA TRP A 281 28.62 21.73 8.28
C TRP A 281 28.32 23.08 7.62
N ASN A 282 29.36 23.75 7.21
CA ASN A 282 29.29 24.92 6.36
C ASN A 282 29.27 24.45 4.91
N ILE A 283 28.11 24.51 4.27
CA ILE A 283 27.96 24.17 2.86
C ILE A 283 28.76 25.22 2.06
N PRO A 284 29.72 24.80 1.22
CA PRO A 284 30.44 25.74 0.38
C PRO A 284 29.48 26.45 -0.60
N ASP A 285 29.63 27.76 -0.73
CA ASP A 285 28.77 28.55 -1.61
C ASP A 285 28.84 28.04 -3.05
N GLY A 286 27.70 27.98 -3.71
CA GLY A 286 27.59 27.45 -5.09
C GLY A 286 27.63 25.94 -5.23
N SER A 287 27.72 25.18 -4.13
CA SER A 287 27.67 23.71 -4.16
C SER A 287 26.36 23.17 -4.69
N VAL A 288 26.43 22.14 -5.52
CA VAL A 288 25.29 21.41 -6.06
C VAL A 288 25.25 19.99 -5.52
N PHE A 289 24.18 19.62 -4.83
CA PHE A 289 24.03 18.27 -4.31
C PHE A 289 23.79 17.27 -5.43
N ARG A 290 24.58 16.20 -5.44
CA ARG A 290 24.42 15.05 -6.33
C ARG A 290 23.60 13.96 -5.69
N LYS A 291 23.88 13.66 -4.42
CA LYS A 291 23.23 12.62 -3.63
C LYS A 291 23.14 13.03 -2.16
N ALA A 292 22.08 12.58 -1.49
CA ALA A 292 22.00 12.59 -0.04
C ALA A 292 21.47 11.21 0.39
N GLU A 293 22.37 10.33 0.74
CA GLU A 293 22.10 8.93 1.03
C GLU A 293 22.06 8.67 2.53
N LEU A 294 20.90 8.28 3.04
CA LEU A 294 20.75 7.73 4.37
C LEU A 294 21.06 6.23 4.31
N ILE A 295 22.08 5.78 5.03
CA ILE A 295 22.64 4.44 4.91
C ILE A 295 22.45 3.68 6.21
N PHE A 296 21.88 2.48 6.13
CA PHE A 296 21.74 1.52 7.23
C PHE A 296 22.42 0.21 6.90
N ASN A 297 22.81 -0.51 7.93
CA ASN A 297 23.24 -1.89 7.84
C ASN A 297 22.33 -2.77 8.67
N THR A 298 21.89 -3.89 8.10
CA THR A 298 21.01 -4.87 8.76
C THR A 298 21.83 -5.79 9.67
N ILE A 299 21.16 -6.27 10.71
CA ILE A 299 21.71 -7.27 11.64
C ILE A 299 21.13 -8.64 11.25
N ASN A 300 22.01 -9.62 10.99
CA ASN A 300 21.65 -11.03 10.79
C ASN A 300 20.52 -11.27 9.78
N GLN A 301 20.58 -10.63 8.62
CA GLN A 301 19.63 -10.83 7.55
C GLN A 301 20.21 -11.72 6.46
N ASP A 302 19.40 -12.64 5.93
CA ASP A 302 19.80 -13.43 4.77
C ASP A 302 19.98 -12.50 3.57
N SER A 303 21.12 -12.63 2.90
CA SER A 303 21.52 -11.78 1.77
C SER A 303 20.62 -11.91 0.54
N SER A 304 19.68 -12.86 0.55
CA SER A 304 18.67 -13.11 -0.51
C SER A 304 17.42 -12.25 -0.39
N ASP A 305 17.26 -11.52 0.70
CA ASP A 305 16.05 -10.77 0.99
C ASP A 305 16.01 -9.44 0.24
N SER A 306 15.04 -9.33 -0.65
CA SER A 306 14.74 -8.13 -1.43
C SER A 306 13.65 -7.25 -0.78
N ASP A 307 13.59 -7.21 0.55
CA ASP A 307 12.59 -6.44 1.27
C ASP A 307 12.68 -4.94 0.98
N ILE A 308 11.55 -4.33 0.71
CA ILE A 308 11.43 -2.90 0.46
C ILE A 308 11.13 -2.18 1.77
N ILE A 309 11.95 -1.20 2.09
CA ILE A 309 11.77 -0.32 3.24
C ILE A 309 11.57 1.10 2.74
N ASN A 310 10.72 1.85 3.44
CA ASN A 310 10.44 3.25 3.16
C ASN A 310 11.10 4.14 4.22
N SER A 311 11.58 5.29 3.79
CA SER A 311 12.10 6.34 4.66
C SER A 311 11.49 7.68 4.29
N TYR A 312 11.03 8.44 5.28
CA TYR A 312 10.41 9.76 5.10
C TYR A 312 11.13 10.79 5.94
N LEU A 313 11.55 11.90 5.33
CA LEU A 313 12.09 13.04 6.06
C LEU A 313 10.92 13.82 6.67
N LEU A 314 10.90 13.93 8.00
CA LEU A 314 9.89 14.66 8.74
C LEU A 314 10.24 16.15 8.77
N THR A 315 9.30 17.00 8.35
CA THR A 315 9.56 18.44 8.16
C THR A 315 9.40 19.27 9.43
N ASP A 316 8.57 18.84 10.38
CA ASP A 316 8.12 19.68 11.49
C ASP A 316 8.27 19.07 12.89
N LEU A 317 9.00 17.99 13.02
CA LEU A 317 9.19 17.36 14.31
C LEU A 317 10.23 18.12 15.14
N GLN A 318 9.75 18.79 16.18
CA GLN A 318 10.57 19.16 17.31
C GLN A 318 10.75 17.89 18.15
N TYR A 319 11.95 17.41 18.31
CA TYR A 319 12.39 16.26 19.10
C TYR A 319 11.25 15.45 19.75
N PRO A 320 10.97 14.24 19.30
CA PRO A 320 10.06 13.36 20.01
C PRO A 320 10.72 12.97 21.34
N ASN A 321 10.25 13.61 22.39
CA ASN A 321 10.79 13.39 23.74
C ASN A 321 10.34 12.07 24.30
N VAL A 322 10.23 11.01 23.79
CA VAL A 322 9.79 9.71 24.33
C VAL A 322 8.59 9.18 23.56
N PHE A 323 8.85 8.24 22.70
CA PHE A 323 7.79 7.39 22.21
C PHE A 323 7.44 6.40 23.30
N THR A 324 6.24 6.57 23.81
CA THR A 324 5.63 5.53 24.63
C THR A 324 5.23 4.37 23.73
N ARG A 325 5.28 3.19 24.26
CA ARG A 325 4.67 1.99 23.70
C ARG A 325 3.21 2.30 23.33
N PHE A 326 2.79 2.12 22.08
CA PHE A 326 1.43 2.39 21.60
C PHE A 326 1.04 3.88 21.60
N ASP A 327 1.70 4.69 20.81
CA ASP A 327 1.07 5.91 20.38
C ASP A 327 -0.07 5.56 19.42
N GLU A 328 -1.30 5.99 19.75
CA GLU A 328 -2.49 5.72 18.95
C GLU A 328 -2.41 6.39 17.57
N GLU A 329 -1.58 7.41 17.46
CA GLU A 329 -1.39 8.19 16.24
C GLU A 329 0.06 8.10 15.76
N ASP A 330 0.21 7.85 14.46
CA ASP A 330 1.51 7.92 13.79
C ASP A 330 1.83 9.36 13.39
N PHE A 331 3.12 9.62 13.11
CA PHE A 331 3.54 10.93 12.63
C PHE A 331 2.94 11.23 11.27
N THR A 332 2.43 12.44 11.11
CA THR A 332 2.11 12.95 9.77
C THR A 332 3.39 13.24 9.01
N TYR A 333 3.53 12.70 7.83
CA TYR A 333 4.68 12.95 6.96
C TYR A 333 4.20 13.22 5.54
N ASP A 334 4.95 14.05 4.85
CA ASP A 334 4.72 14.29 3.43
C ASP A 334 5.34 13.16 2.62
N ILE A 335 4.51 12.39 1.92
CA ILE A 335 4.97 11.28 1.06
C ILE A 335 5.91 11.75 -0.06
N THR A 336 5.87 13.03 -0.46
CA THR A 336 6.81 13.60 -1.44
C THR A 336 8.24 13.67 -0.92
N ASN A 337 8.43 13.62 0.40
CA ASN A 337 9.74 13.58 1.05
C ASN A 337 10.22 12.15 1.30
N GLY A 338 9.53 11.16 0.74
CA GLY A 338 9.82 9.74 0.88
C GLY A 338 10.89 9.22 -0.08
N SER A 339 11.54 8.17 0.34
CA SER A 339 12.46 7.36 -0.47
C SER A 339 12.25 5.89 -0.11
N SER A 340 12.19 5.02 -1.11
CA SER A 340 12.13 3.57 -0.91
C SER A 340 13.48 2.97 -1.30
N ALA A 341 13.89 1.95 -0.57
CA ALA A 341 15.10 1.20 -0.85
C ALA A 341 14.89 -0.29 -0.65
N VAL A 342 15.63 -1.09 -1.41
CA VAL A 342 15.69 -2.54 -1.29
C VAL A 342 16.94 -2.91 -0.49
N ILE A 343 16.83 -3.89 0.40
CA ILE A 343 17.98 -4.43 1.11
C ILE A 343 18.87 -5.15 0.10
N ASN A 344 20.12 -4.74 0.05
CA ASN A 344 21.11 -5.32 -0.83
C ASN A 344 22.43 -5.48 -0.09
N ASN A 345 22.97 -6.71 -0.01
CA ASN A 345 24.19 -7.02 0.72
C ASN A 345 24.18 -6.46 2.16
N ASN A 346 23.12 -6.69 2.89
CA ASN A 346 22.91 -6.22 4.26
C ASN A 346 22.94 -4.68 4.43
N ALA A 347 22.76 -3.93 3.35
CA ALA A 347 22.71 -2.48 3.39
C ALA A 347 21.45 -1.93 2.73
N LEU A 348 20.96 -0.84 3.29
CA LEU A 348 19.91 0.00 2.73
C LEU A 348 20.47 1.39 2.46
N LYS A 349 20.07 1.99 1.32
CA LYS A 349 20.48 3.34 0.94
C LYS A 349 19.29 4.12 0.42
N PHE A 350 18.79 5.04 1.21
CA PHE A 350 17.70 5.93 0.85
C PHE A 350 18.25 7.23 0.27
N ASN A 351 17.72 7.67 -0.86
CA ASN A 351 18.12 8.93 -1.45
C ASN A 351 17.11 10.05 -1.10
N HIS A 352 17.51 10.93 -0.20
CA HIS A 352 16.72 12.09 0.24
C HIS A 352 17.21 13.42 -0.31
N ARG A 353 17.87 13.44 -1.48
CA ARG A 353 18.48 14.63 -2.05
C ARG A 353 17.56 15.85 -2.03
N SER A 354 16.42 15.78 -2.71
CA SER A 354 15.54 16.94 -2.89
C SER A 354 14.93 17.43 -1.57
N ALA A 355 14.53 16.50 -0.70
CA ALA A 355 13.96 16.86 0.61
C ALA A 355 14.99 17.51 1.52
N LEU A 356 16.20 16.97 1.55
CA LEU A 356 17.30 17.50 2.37
C LEU A 356 17.80 18.84 1.85
N GLU A 357 17.96 19.01 0.54
CA GLU A 357 18.34 20.28 -0.09
C GLU A 357 17.35 21.39 0.27
N LYS A 358 16.05 21.13 0.21
CA LYS A 358 15.01 22.04 0.67
C LYS A 358 15.09 22.34 2.18
N ALA A 359 15.37 21.34 3.02
CA ALA A 359 15.49 21.54 4.47
C ALA A 359 16.70 22.41 4.81
N LEU A 360 17.83 22.18 4.18
CA LEU A 360 19.08 22.95 4.37
C LEU A 360 18.94 24.39 3.86
N SER A 361 18.30 24.62 2.71
CA SER A 361 18.01 25.97 2.20
C SER A 361 17.14 26.78 3.17
N ASN A 362 16.29 26.12 3.93
CA ASN A 362 15.51 26.70 5.03
C ASN A 362 16.27 26.80 6.36
N LYS A 363 17.59 26.61 6.34
CA LYS A 363 18.49 26.68 7.50
C LYS A 363 18.15 25.69 8.62
N LYS A 364 17.47 24.58 8.30
CA LYS A 364 17.26 23.48 9.23
C LYS A 364 18.55 22.69 9.36
N SER A 365 18.99 22.41 10.57
CA SER A 365 20.21 21.61 10.85
C SER A 365 19.89 20.24 11.43
N LEU A 366 18.72 20.08 12.03
CA LEU A 366 18.24 18.79 12.55
C LEU A 366 17.29 18.13 11.53
N HIS A 367 17.60 16.90 11.18
CA HIS A 367 16.86 16.14 10.18
C HIS A 367 16.42 14.82 10.79
N THR A 368 15.12 14.64 10.98
CA THR A 368 14.54 13.40 11.51
C THR A 368 13.89 12.60 10.39
N PHE A 369 14.23 11.32 10.34
CA PHE A 369 13.71 10.37 9.34
C PHE A 369 12.88 9.30 10.02
N ASN A 370 11.71 9.02 9.49
CA ASN A 370 10.87 7.89 9.86
C ASN A 370 11.16 6.72 8.92
N ILE A 371 11.51 5.57 9.47
CA ILE A 371 11.81 4.34 8.75
C ILE A 371 10.71 3.33 9.04
N GLN A 372 10.10 2.80 8.00
CA GLN A 372 9.00 1.86 8.12
C GLN A 372 9.03 0.79 7.01
N PRO A 373 8.47 -0.42 7.25
CA PRO A 373 8.38 -1.43 6.21
C PRO A 373 7.42 -0.98 5.11
N ASN A 374 7.67 -1.43 3.89
CA ASN A 374 6.68 -1.33 2.83
C ASN A 374 5.55 -2.33 3.10
N VAL A 375 4.33 -2.02 2.67
CA VAL A 375 3.15 -2.90 2.82
C VAL A 375 3.27 -4.23 2.06
N ASP A 376 4.19 -4.32 1.11
CA ASP A 376 4.47 -5.53 0.31
C ASP A 376 5.48 -6.49 0.97
N VAL A 377 6.10 -6.10 2.08
CA VAL A 377 7.01 -6.95 2.86
C VAL A 377 6.21 -8.02 3.59
N ASP A 378 6.82 -9.17 3.86
CA ASP A 378 6.23 -10.17 4.75
C ASP A 378 5.87 -9.50 6.09
N PRO A 379 4.57 -9.44 6.47
CA PRO A 379 4.13 -8.67 7.61
C PRO A 379 4.70 -9.19 8.94
N PHE A 380 5.01 -10.47 9.04
CA PHE A 380 5.53 -11.10 10.27
C PHE A 380 7.02 -10.90 10.45
N LYS A 381 7.72 -10.51 9.40
CA LYS A 381 9.15 -10.28 9.44
C LYS A 381 9.50 -9.06 10.27
N THR A 382 10.53 -9.19 11.12
CA THR A 382 11.14 -8.08 11.83
C THR A 382 12.53 -7.84 11.25
N ILE A 383 12.73 -6.66 10.65
CA ILE A 383 14.02 -6.25 10.09
C ILE A 383 14.72 -5.39 11.14
N ARG A 384 15.95 -5.75 11.48
CA ARG A 384 16.76 -5.05 12.47
C ARG A 384 17.95 -4.37 11.84
N PHE A 385 18.26 -3.17 12.34
CA PHE A 385 19.40 -2.37 11.91
C PHE A 385 20.30 -2.04 13.09
N HIS A 386 21.59 -1.88 12.83
CA HIS A 386 22.51 -1.36 13.82
C HIS A 386 22.07 0.04 14.28
N ASN A 387 22.17 0.28 15.60
CA ASN A 387 21.86 1.58 16.20
C ASN A 387 23.16 2.38 16.44
N VAL A 388 23.03 3.65 16.80
CA VAL A 388 24.12 4.61 17.12
C VAL A 388 25.18 4.02 18.07
N LYS A 389 24.75 3.12 18.97
CA LYS A 389 25.65 2.53 19.97
C LYS A 389 26.49 1.35 19.46
N SER A 390 26.26 0.86 18.27
CA SER A 390 27.02 -0.25 17.69
C SER A 390 28.25 0.27 16.94
N SER A 391 29.40 -0.26 17.24
CA SER A 391 30.69 0.36 16.97
C SER A 391 31.20 0.37 15.53
N GLN A 392 30.56 -0.33 14.59
CA GLN A 392 31.12 -0.50 13.23
C GLN A 392 30.17 -0.23 12.07
N PHE A 393 28.86 -0.38 12.26
CA PHE A 393 27.86 -0.34 11.22
C PHE A 393 26.70 0.62 11.54
N TYR A 394 26.99 1.72 12.25
CA TYR A 394 25.97 2.69 12.61
C TYR A 394 25.37 3.38 11.38
N PRO A 395 24.10 3.78 11.44
CA PRO A 395 23.48 4.55 10.37
C PRO A 395 24.14 5.91 10.19
N LYS A 396 24.22 6.36 8.93
CA LYS A 396 24.81 7.66 8.59
C LYS A 396 24.12 8.30 7.41
N LEU A 397 24.11 9.62 7.40
CA LEU A 397 23.74 10.43 6.26
C LEU A 397 25.01 10.82 5.50
N ARG A 398 25.10 10.46 4.22
CA ARG A 398 26.21 10.81 3.35
C ARG A 398 25.73 11.76 2.26
N ILE A 399 26.34 12.92 2.15
CA ILE A 399 26.04 13.92 1.13
C ILE A 399 27.22 14.01 0.17
N THR A 400 26.93 13.81 -1.11
CA THR A 400 27.90 14.03 -2.20
C THR A 400 27.48 15.27 -2.98
N TYR A 401 28.40 16.21 -3.12
CA TYR A 401 28.16 17.49 -3.77
C TYR A 401 29.30 17.85 -4.70
N VAL A 402 29.01 18.75 -5.62
CA VAL A 402 30.00 19.31 -6.56
C VAL A 402 30.33 20.72 -6.10
N LEU A 403 31.61 21.01 -6.02
CA LEU A 403 32.13 22.36 -5.81
C LEU A 403 32.19 23.09 -7.15
N PRO A 404 31.87 24.39 -7.16
CA PRO A 404 32.01 25.21 -8.36
C PRO A 404 33.45 25.36 -8.82
#